data_9e6979267305c81de4726a8cd2734c3d
#
_entry.id   9e6979267305c81de4726a8cd2734c3d
#
_cell.length_a   1.000
_cell.length_b   1.000
_cell.length_c   1.000
_cell.angle_alpha   90.00
_cell.angle_beta   90.00
_cell.angle_gamma   90.00
#
_symmetry.space_group_name_H-M   'P 1'
#
loop_
_entity.id
_entity.type
_entity.pdbx_description
1 polymer ?
#
loop_
_entity_poly.entity_id
_entity_poly.type
_entity_poly.pdbx_seq_one_letter_code
_entity_poly.pdbx_strand_id
1 'polypeptide(L)'
;MSLQNKSLNRDIDLSETIIVTWKNKWKIFLIIVIVLLIGVFLKIISKVSEPLLLAKTEILPISSFDNYQYSAFNTYLIKMEKNDNIIIPSTTDNELTLSSRYNNKLANFTSFSEYLNHIDQSYLYNLFLEKLNQKHLFKKGIKKFNLVKKENFSDNKSYENEVTKLASSIRISNVSSNYPHHIIFAIKSKKIWEEFLSYIEVSANYEIQKYLKNNFELFIINSEKIKQYVIEDITFEIENNLDNEFIKIELEKMKRRVEENKDVKRLKYLFENSPIVNSNNFIAARLNIPLTTYKSEGVESISMQKTIFLSILLGLVLGIIYVLIESKIKKILK
;
A
#
# COMPACT_ATOMS: atom_id res chain seq x y z
N MET A 1 66.81 13.09 -50.38
CA MET A 1 65.91 14.06 -49.78
C MET A 1 65.35 13.44 -48.45
N SER A 2 65.97 13.75 -47.35
CA SER A 2 65.58 13.24 -46.04
C SER A 2 64.66 14.27 -45.37
N LEU A 3 63.42 13.90 -45.23
CA LEU A 3 62.42 14.66 -44.43
C LEU A 3 62.73 14.42 -42.92
N GLN A 4 63.35 15.37 -42.30
CA GLN A 4 63.53 15.41 -40.87
C GLN A 4 62.14 15.58 -40.20
N ASN A 5 61.66 14.51 -39.55
CA ASN A 5 60.59 14.58 -38.57
C ASN A 5 61.02 15.43 -37.39
N LYS A 6 60.58 16.70 -37.35
CA LYS A 6 60.76 17.60 -36.23
C LYS A 6 59.73 17.19 -35.16
N SER A 7 60.16 16.32 -34.21
CA SER A 7 59.37 15.95 -33.07
C SER A 7 58.98 17.21 -32.25
N LEU A 8 57.70 17.49 -32.18
CA LEU A 8 57.07 18.53 -31.34
C LEU A 8 57.06 18.08 -29.89
N ASN A 9 58.22 17.78 -29.30
CA ASN A 9 58.36 17.78 -27.85
C ASN A 9 58.50 19.22 -27.37
N ARG A 10 57.37 19.94 -27.25
CA ARG A 10 57.34 21.16 -26.46
C ARG A 10 57.18 20.74 -24.99
N ASP A 11 58.31 20.58 -24.31
CA ASP A 11 58.33 20.54 -22.85
C ASP A 11 57.62 21.80 -22.34
N ILE A 12 56.59 21.58 -21.51
CA ILE A 12 55.88 22.69 -20.84
C ILE A 12 56.87 23.25 -19.86
N ASP A 13 57.47 24.40 -20.20
CA ASP A 13 58.39 25.08 -19.26
C ASP A 13 57.60 25.58 -18.06
N LEU A 14 57.67 24.81 -16.97
CA LEU A 14 57.00 25.09 -15.72
C LEU A 14 57.36 26.47 -15.16
N SER A 15 58.58 26.93 -15.38
CA SER A 15 59.07 28.23 -14.94
C SER A 15 58.37 29.38 -15.69
N GLU A 16 58.19 29.25 -16.99
CA GLU A 16 57.44 30.21 -17.83
C GLU A 16 55.96 30.26 -17.37
N THR A 17 55.36 29.11 -17.11
CA THR A 17 53.97 28.99 -16.66
C THR A 17 53.76 29.71 -15.30
N ILE A 18 54.67 29.56 -14.34
CA ILE A 18 54.63 30.22 -13.04
C ILE A 18 54.77 31.74 -13.21
N ILE A 19 55.68 32.21 -14.01
CA ILE A 19 55.90 33.64 -14.26
C ILE A 19 54.67 34.29 -14.91
N VAL A 20 54.06 33.63 -15.90
CA VAL A 20 52.86 34.12 -16.60
C VAL A 20 51.64 34.20 -15.65
N THR A 21 51.42 33.17 -14.81
CA THR A 21 50.36 33.16 -13.81
C THR A 21 50.55 34.23 -12.75
N TRP A 22 51.80 34.44 -12.26
CA TRP A 22 52.13 35.48 -11.26
C TRP A 22 51.90 36.89 -11.80
N LYS A 23 52.33 37.19 -13.04
CA LYS A 23 52.12 38.47 -13.68
C LYS A 23 50.61 38.81 -13.88
N ASN A 24 49.76 37.78 -14.02
CA ASN A 24 48.32 37.94 -14.24
C ASN A 24 47.47 37.60 -13.00
N LYS A 25 48.04 37.59 -11.80
CA LYS A 25 47.35 37.23 -10.56
C LYS A 25 46.04 37.94 -10.33
N TRP A 26 45.89 39.19 -10.72
CA TRP A 26 44.66 39.98 -10.59
C TRP A 26 43.53 39.47 -11.51
N LYS A 27 43.86 38.96 -12.69
CA LYS A 27 42.86 38.34 -13.58
C LYS A 27 42.35 37.03 -13.02
N ILE A 28 43.28 36.22 -12.48
CA ILE A 28 42.92 34.96 -11.81
C ILE A 28 42.02 35.25 -10.61
N PHE A 29 42.36 36.21 -9.77
CA PHE A 29 41.55 36.63 -8.64
C PHE A 29 40.13 37.05 -9.05
N LEU A 30 40.01 37.86 -10.11
CA LEU A 30 38.71 38.32 -10.63
C LEU A 30 37.86 37.13 -11.08
N ILE A 31 38.42 36.15 -11.77
CA ILE A 31 37.74 34.93 -12.18
C ILE A 31 37.27 34.11 -10.97
N ILE A 32 38.11 33.97 -9.95
CA ILE A 32 37.73 33.32 -8.67
C ILE A 32 36.53 34.00 -8.05
N VAL A 33 36.51 35.32 -7.99
CA VAL A 33 35.39 36.10 -7.41
C VAL A 33 34.10 35.89 -8.21
N ILE A 34 34.18 35.91 -9.55
CA ILE A 34 32.99 35.66 -10.41
C ILE A 34 32.43 34.25 -10.18
N VAL A 35 33.29 33.21 -10.19
CA VAL A 35 32.87 31.83 -9.99
C VAL A 35 32.29 31.63 -8.58
N LEU A 36 32.88 32.28 -7.57
CA LEU A 36 32.36 32.25 -6.19
C LEU A 36 30.98 32.91 -6.10
N LEU A 37 30.76 34.06 -6.71
CA LEU A 37 29.46 34.73 -6.74
C LEU A 37 28.40 33.87 -7.42
N ILE A 38 28.73 33.24 -8.56
CA ILE A 38 27.84 32.31 -9.25
C ILE A 38 27.52 31.10 -8.36
N GLY A 39 28.52 30.48 -7.73
CA GLY A 39 28.34 29.34 -6.85
C GLY A 39 27.46 29.64 -5.64
N VAL A 40 27.68 30.79 -5.00
CA VAL A 40 26.85 31.27 -3.86
C VAL A 40 25.42 31.57 -4.33
N PHE A 41 25.24 32.24 -5.47
CA PHE A 41 23.93 32.56 -6.03
C PHE A 41 23.13 31.32 -6.35
N LEU A 42 23.72 30.32 -7.04
CA LEU A 42 23.09 29.04 -7.33
C LEU A 42 22.74 28.31 -6.03
N LYS A 43 23.55 28.40 -4.99
CA LYS A 43 23.27 27.80 -3.69
C LYS A 43 22.10 28.45 -2.96
N ILE A 44 21.97 29.77 -3.05
CA ILE A 44 20.84 30.52 -2.47
C ILE A 44 19.55 30.12 -3.17
N ILE A 45 19.54 30.06 -4.51
CA ILE A 45 18.37 29.63 -5.28
C ILE A 45 18.00 28.17 -4.97
N SER A 46 18.96 27.28 -4.85
CA SER A 46 18.70 25.88 -4.52
C SER A 46 18.16 25.65 -3.09
N LYS A 47 18.37 26.61 -2.17
CA LYS A 47 17.79 26.58 -0.81
C LYS A 47 16.29 26.87 -0.77
N VAL A 48 15.69 27.40 -1.84
CA VAL A 48 14.27 27.77 -1.89
C VAL A 48 13.36 26.52 -2.02
N SER A 49 13.87 25.37 -2.43
CA SER A 49 13.09 24.13 -2.38
C SER A 49 13.14 23.53 -0.97
N GLU A 50 12.00 23.48 -0.28
CA GLU A 50 11.87 22.78 1.00
C GLU A 50 12.38 21.35 0.86
N PRO A 51 13.21 20.84 1.80
CA PRO A 51 13.73 19.50 1.72
C PRO A 51 12.57 18.50 1.76
N LEU A 52 12.50 17.62 0.77
CA LEU A 52 11.59 16.49 0.80
C LEU A 52 12.02 15.54 1.91
N LEU A 53 11.07 15.18 2.77
CA LEU A 53 11.26 14.21 3.83
C LEU A 53 10.69 12.87 3.39
N LEU A 54 11.49 11.84 3.33
CA LEU A 54 10.99 10.48 3.15
C LEU A 54 10.37 10.00 4.46
N ALA A 55 9.04 9.96 4.48
CA ALA A 55 8.27 9.43 5.60
C ALA A 55 8.10 7.92 5.43
N LYS A 56 8.34 7.18 6.52
CA LYS A 56 8.15 5.73 6.60
C LYS A 56 7.29 5.42 7.82
N THR A 57 6.05 4.98 7.60
CA THR A 57 5.06 4.66 8.63
C THR A 57 4.76 3.18 8.62
N GLU A 58 4.87 2.53 9.76
CA GLU A 58 4.60 1.11 9.95
C GLU A 58 3.11 0.82 9.96
N ILE A 59 2.70 -0.33 9.38
CA ILE A 59 1.34 -0.85 9.42
C ILE A 59 1.30 -1.96 10.45
N LEU A 60 0.50 -1.80 11.48
CA LEU A 60 0.36 -2.75 12.58
C LEU A 60 -0.95 -3.53 12.45
N PRO A 61 -0.90 -4.87 12.61
CA PRO A 61 -2.12 -5.65 12.74
C PRO A 61 -2.86 -5.30 14.05
N ILE A 62 -4.11 -5.72 14.17
CA ILE A 62 -4.87 -5.58 15.42
C ILE A 62 -4.16 -6.31 16.56
N SER A 63 -4.44 -5.87 17.79
CA SER A 63 -3.91 -6.54 18.98
C SER A 63 -4.52 -7.94 19.16
N SER A 64 -3.83 -8.80 19.91
CA SER A 64 -4.38 -10.11 20.27
C SER A 64 -5.69 -9.99 21.08
N PHE A 65 -5.84 -8.91 21.84
CA PHE A 65 -7.06 -8.62 22.58
C PHE A 65 -8.23 -8.28 21.64
N ASP A 66 -7.99 -7.42 20.62
CA ASP A 66 -9.00 -7.08 19.63
C ASP A 66 -9.36 -8.33 18.80
N ASN A 67 -8.39 -9.17 18.47
CA ASN A 67 -8.59 -10.43 17.75
C ASN A 67 -9.48 -11.41 18.56
N TYR A 68 -9.33 -11.46 19.87
CA TYR A 68 -10.11 -12.33 20.74
C TYR A 68 -11.63 -12.06 20.66
N GLN A 69 -12.04 -10.84 20.34
CA GLN A 69 -13.45 -10.47 20.20
C GLN A 69 -14.17 -11.23 19.06
N TYR A 70 -13.42 -11.81 18.11
CA TYR A 70 -13.96 -12.65 17.04
C TYR A 70 -13.97 -14.14 17.36
N SER A 71 -13.43 -14.56 18.53
CA SER A 71 -13.25 -15.97 18.87
C SER A 71 -14.56 -16.75 18.92
N ALA A 72 -15.62 -16.17 19.48
CA ALA A 72 -16.94 -16.81 19.57
C ALA A 72 -17.53 -17.05 18.16
N PHE A 73 -17.43 -16.07 17.26
CA PHE A 73 -17.86 -16.18 15.89
C PHE A 73 -17.06 -17.24 15.14
N ASN A 74 -15.73 -17.18 15.21
CA ASN A 74 -14.84 -18.12 14.53
C ASN A 74 -15.02 -19.56 15.04
N THR A 75 -15.14 -19.74 16.37
CA THR A 75 -15.38 -21.06 16.96
C THR A 75 -16.70 -21.65 16.50
N TYR A 76 -17.73 -20.84 16.38
CA TYR A 76 -19.02 -21.28 15.89
C TYR A 76 -18.97 -21.65 14.40
N LEU A 77 -18.28 -20.86 13.60
CA LEU A 77 -18.05 -21.13 12.17
C LEU A 77 -17.35 -22.47 11.96
N ILE A 78 -16.25 -22.74 12.70
CA ILE A 78 -15.54 -24.02 12.69
C ILE A 78 -16.47 -25.18 13.09
N LYS A 79 -17.32 -24.97 14.08
CA LYS A 79 -18.27 -25.99 14.51
C LYS A 79 -19.26 -26.31 13.40
N MET A 80 -19.75 -25.31 12.69
CA MET A 80 -20.63 -25.51 11.56
C MET A 80 -19.93 -26.29 10.45
N GLU A 81 -18.72 -25.89 10.05
CA GLU A 81 -17.91 -26.61 9.03
C GLU A 81 -17.66 -28.10 9.39
N LYS A 82 -17.47 -28.39 10.67
CA LYS A 82 -17.28 -29.77 11.13
C LYS A 82 -18.57 -30.59 11.18
N ASN A 83 -19.70 -29.96 11.48
CA ASN A 83 -20.99 -30.63 11.55
C ASN A 83 -21.50 -31.05 10.16
N ASP A 84 -20.97 -30.44 9.09
CA ASP A 84 -21.30 -30.84 7.71
C ASP A 84 -20.86 -32.26 7.36
N ASN A 85 -19.94 -32.83 8.13
CA ASN A 85 -19.47 -34.21 8.03
C ASN A 85 -20.24 -35.19 8.94
N ILE A 86 -21.38 -34.78 9.53
CA ILE A 86 -22.21 -35.73 10.28
C ILE A 86 -22.93 -36.63 9.25
N ILE A 87 -22.22 -37.68 8.84
CA ILE A 87 -22.79 -38.85 8.18
C ILE A 87 -23.85 -39.40 9.12
N ILE A 88 -25.13 -39.31 8.74
CA ILE A 88 -26.20 -40.00 9.43
C ILE A 88 -25.89 -41.48 9.22
N PRO A 89 -25.60 -42.26 10.27
CA PRO A 89 -25.35 -43.69 10.07
C PRO A 89 -26.60 -44.30 9.46
N SER A 90 -26.47 -44.76 8.21
CA SER A 90 -27.54 -45.51 7.54
C SER A 90 -27.53 -46.93 7.99
N THR A 91 -28.65 -47.47 8.40
CA THR A 91 -28.81 -48.79 8.91
C THR A 91 -29.28 -49.82 7.84
N THR A 92 -29.60 -49.36 6.64
CA THR A 92 -30.05 -50.25 5.52
C THR A 92 -29.65 -49.67 4.15
N ASP A 93 -29.41 -50.54 3.14
CA ASP A 93 -28.92 -50.16 1.80
C ASP A 93 -29.87 -49.24 1.01
N ASN A 94 -31.19 -49.24 1.30
CA ASN A 94 -32.16 -48.35 0.66
C ASN A 94 -32.19 -46.93 1.30
N GLU A 95 -31.80 -46.79 2.58
CA GLU A 95 -31.67 -45.50 3.25
C GLU A 95 -30.41 -44.73 2.77
N LEU A 96 -29.36 -45.48 2.33
CA LEU A 96 -28.11 -44.91 1.81
C LEU A 96 -28.34 -44.00 0.60
N THR A 97 -29.28 -44.32 -0.30
CA THR A 97 -29.50 -43.57 -1.53
C THR A 97 -30.31 -42.29 -1.30
N LEU A 98 -31.27 -42.26 -0.42
CA LEU A 98 -32.05 -41.06 -0.08
C LEU A 98 -31.27 -40.12 0.85
N SER A 99 -30.68 -40.67 1.91
CA SER A 99 -29.87 -39.89 2.85
C SER A 99 -28.62 -39.32 2.18
N SER A 100 -27.93 -40.03 1.27
CA SER A 100 -26.78 -39.52 0.54
C SER A 100 -27.12 -38.39 -0.44
N ARG A 101 -28.32 -38.48 -1.11
CA ARG A 101 -28.78 -37.44 -2.00
C ARG A 101 -29.08 -36.11 -1.26
N TYR A 102 -29.69 -36.18 -0.09
CA TYR A 102 -30.02 -35.03 0.73
C TYR A 102 -28.84 -34.55 1.58
N ASN A 103 -27.97 -35.46 2.05
CA ASN A 103 -26.74 -35.09 2.73
C ASN A 103 -25.78 -34.35 1.79
N ASN A 104 -25.67 -34.76 0.52
CA ASN A 104 -24.87 -34.00 -0.46
C ASN A 104 -25.50 -32.65 -0.79
N LYS A 105 -26.84 -32.52 -0.85
CA LYS A 105 -27.51 -31.23 -1.01
C LYS A 105 -27.38 -30.37 0.24
N LEU A 106 -27.49 -30.94 1.45
CA LEU A 106 -27.23 -30.24 2.72
C LEU A 106 -25.76 -29.92 2.90
N ALA A 107 -24.82 -30.78 2.54
CA ALA A 107 -23.39 -30.50 2.59
C ALA A 107 -22.99 -29.36 1.64
N ASN A 108 -23.57 -29.30 0.44
CA ASN A 108 -23.43 -28.14 -0.43
C ASN A 108 -24.09 -26.87 0.14
N PHE A 109 -25.06 -27.05 1.05
CA PHE A 109 -25.71 -25.97 1.78
C PHE A 109 -24.80 -25.35 2.85
N THR A 110 -23.88 -26.13 3.38
CA THR A 110 -23.08 -25.83 4.56
C THR A 110 -21.59 -25.65 4.27
N SER A 111 -21.15 -25.62 2.99
CA SER A 111 -19.76 -25.23 2.69
C SER A 111 -19.57 -23.72 2.92
N PHE A 112 -19.64 -23.33 4.18
CA PHE A 112 -19.44 -21.95 4.66
C PHE A 112 -18.07 -21.40 4.31
N SER A 113 -17.07 -22.26 4.15
CA SER A 113 -15.70 -21.92 3.82
C SER A 113 -15.54 -21.21 2.47
N GLU A 114 -16.49 -21.41 1.53
CA GLU A 114 -16.44 -20.72 0.25
C GLU A 114 -16.91 -19.24 0.35
N TYR A 115 -17.72 -18.91 1.36
CA TYR A 115 -18.36 -17.59 1.47
C TYR A 115 -17.95 -16.77 2.68
N LEU A 116 -17.49 -17.43 3.74
CA LEU A 116 -17.10 -16.76 4.99
C LEU A 116 -15.70 -17.21 5.44
N ASN A 117 -14.77 -16.28 5.48
CA ASN A 117 -13.47 -16.51 6.07
C ASN A 117 -13.52 -16.34 7.59
N HIS A 118 -12.64 -17.04 8.30
CA HIS A 118 -12.36 -16.78 9.71
C HIS A 118 -11.85 -15.34 9.85
N ILE A 119 -12.43 -14.60 10.77
CA ILE A 119 -12.06 -13.22 11.02
C ILE A 119 -10.93 -13.23 12.05
N ASP A 120 -9.72 -13.27 11.58
CA ASP A 120 -8.53 -13.25 12.41
C ASP A 120 -7.61 -12.07 12.06
N GLN A 121 -6.58 -11.91 12.86
CA GLN A 121 -5.58 -10.85 12.71
C GLN A 121 -4.94 -10.83 11.32
N SER A 122 -4.61 -12.01 10.77
CA SER A 122 -3.98 -12.13 9.45
C SER A 122 -4.92 -11.75 8.33
N TYR A 123 -6.15 -12.24 8.37
CA TYR A 123 -7.18 -11.94 7.37
C TYR A 123 -7.51 -10.44 7.32
N LEU A 124 -7.75 -9.83 8.48
CA LEU A 124 -8.06 -8.40 8.57
C LEU A 124 -6.88 -7.53 8.09
N TYR A 125 -5.67 -7.90 8.46
CA TYR A 125 -4.46 -7.23 8.01
C TYR A 125 -4.27 -7.30 6.49
N ASN A 126 -4.48 -8.47 5.91
CA ASN A 126 -4.40 -8.66 4.45
C ASN A 126 -5.46 -7.86 3.71
N LEU A 127 -6.69 -7.79 4.21
CA LEU A 127 -7.73 -6.91 3.67
C LEU A 127 -7.31 -5.45 3.72
N PHE A 128 -6.67 -5.01 4.81
CA PHE A 128 -6.19 -3.64 4.94
C PHE A 128 -5.12 -3.33 3.91
N LEU A 129 -4.14 -4.22 3.73
CA LEU A 129 -3.11 -4.09 2.69
C LEU A 129 -3.71 -4.06 1.28
N GLU A 130 -4.70 -4.90 1.01
CA GLU A 130 -5.41 -4.92 -0.27
C GLU A 130 -6.08 -3.57 -0.55
N LYS A 131 -6.81 -3.01 0.42
CA LYS A 131 -7.45 -1.70 0.28
C LYS A 131 -6.45 -0.58 0.02
N LEU A 132 -5.32 -0.59 0.69
CA LEU A 132 -4.24 0.37 0.44
C LEU A 132 -3.62 0.21 -0.96
N ASN A 133 -3.45 -1.04 -1.42
CA ASN A 133 -2.89 -1.33 -2.74
C ASN A 133 -3.77 -0.87 -3.91
N GLN A 134 -5.09 -0.83 -3.73
CA GLN A 134 -6.03 -0.34 -4.74
C GLN A 134 -5.87 1.16 -5.05
N LYS A 135 -5.09 1.91 -4.24
CA LYS A 135 -4.74 3.35 -4.42
C LYS A 135 -5.91 4.34 -4.42
N HIS A 136 -7.16 3.89 -4.49
CA HIS A 136 -8.31 4.80 -4.53
C HIS A 136 -8.45 5.63 -3.25
N LEU A 137 -8.10 5.05 -2.09
CA LEU A 137 -8.08 5.76 -0.80
C LEU A 137 -7.04 6.88 -0.81
N PHE A 138 -5.84 6.60 -1.33
CA PHE A 138 -4.81 7.64 -1.47
C PHE A 138 -5.26 8.76 -2.40
N LYS A 139 -5.93 8.45 -3.54
CA LYS A 139 -6.49 9.48 -4.42
C LYS A 139 -7.53 10.35 -3.70
N LYS A 140 -8.45 9.75 -2.93
CA LYS A 140 -9.43 10.49 -2.13
C LYS A 140 -8.74 11.40 -1.10
N GLY A 141 -7.73 10.88 -0.39
CA GLY A 141 -6.96 11.64 0.59
C GLY A 141 -6.19 12.79 -0.06
N ILE A 142 -5.49 12.57 -1.18
CA ILE A 142 -4.75 13.61 -1.91
C ILE A 142 -5.67 14.77 -2.28
N LYS A 143 -6.89 14.49 -2.76
CA LYS A 143 -7.89 15.51 -3.07
C LYS A 143 -8.39 16.23 -1.82
N LYS A 144 -8.70 15.50 -0.75
CA LYS A 144 -9.22 16.05 0.51
C LYS A 144 -8.22 17.02 1.16
N PHE A 145 -6.93 16.68 1.15
CA PHE A 145 -5.87 17.48 1.77
C PHE A 145 -5.20 18.46 0.79
N ASN A 146 -5.74 18.61 -0.42
CA ASN A 146 -5.21 19.49 -1.47
C ASN A 146 -3.69 19.33 -1.69
N LEU A 147 -3.19 18.08 -1.62
CA LEU A 147 -1.77 17.79 -1.86
C LEU A 147 -1.37 18.10 -3.31
N VAL A 148 -2.34 18.10 -4.21
CA VAL A 148 -2.26 18.60 -5.59
C VAL A 148 -3.29 19.73 -5.71
N LYS A 149 -2.83 20.96 -5.97
CA LYS A 149 -3.70 22.12 -6.11
C LYS A 149 -4.35 22.11 -7.49
N LYS A 150 -5.69 22.04 -7.53
CA LYS A 150 -6.46 22.00 -8.78
C LYS A 150 -6.26 23.26 -9.64
N GLU A 151 -6.03 24.40 -8.99
CA GLU A 151 -5.79 25.70 -9.63
C GLU A 151 -4.55 25.74 -10.54
N ASN A 152 -3.60 24.82 -10.35
CA ASN A 152 -2.38 24.74 -11.15
C ASN A 152 -2.58 24.03 -12.51
N PHE A 153 -3.80 23.57 -12.82
CA PHE A 153 -4.09 22.79 -14.02
C PHE A 153 -5.17 23.48 -14.87
N SER A 154 -4.95 23.52 -16.17
CA SER A 154 -5.88 24.11 -17.14
C SER A 154 -7.13 23.26 -17.35
N ASP A 155 -7.04 21.96 -17.12
CA ASP A 155 -8.13 21.00 -17.33
C ASP A 155 -8.21 19.95 -16.22
N ASN A 156 -9.39 19.35 -16.07
CA ASN A 156 -9.65 18.35 -15.03
C ASN A 156 -8.89 17.03 -15.29
N LYS A 157 -8.60 16.69 -16.53
CA LYS A 157 -7.88 15.43 -16.89
C LYS A 157 -6.43 15.49 -16.44
N SER A 158 -5.77 16.61 -16.66
CA SER A 158 -4.39 16.85 -16.20
C SER A 158 -4.30 16.82 -14.67
N TYR A 159 -5.28 17.42 -13.98
CA TYR A 159 -5.40 17.33 -12.52
C TYR A 159 -5.56 15.87 -12.03
N GLU A 160 -6.50 15.10 -12.60
CA GLU A 160 -6.73 13.70 -12.22
C GLU A 160 -5.50 12.81 -12.50
N ASN A 161 -4.78 13.07 -13.59
CA ASN A 161 -3.54 12.38 -13.91
C ASN A 161 -2.47 12.63 -12.85
N GLU A 162 -2.30 13.88 -12.39
CA GLU A 162 -1.30 14.19 -11.36
C GLU A 162 -1.70 13.61 -10.00
N VAL A 163 -2.98 13.65 -9.63
CA VAL A 163 -3.50 12.96 -8.44
C VAL A 163 -3.20 11.45 -8.51
N THR A 164 -3.41 10.84 -9.68
CA THR A 164 -3.13 9.41 -9.88
C THR A 164 -1.65 9.10 -9.77
N LYS A 165 -0.80 9.91 -10.37
CA LYS A 165 0.66 9.79 -10.32
C LYS A 165 1.16 9.90 -8.88
N LEU A 166 0.67 10.90 -8.14
CA LEU A 166 1.02 11.07 -6.73
C LEU A 166 0.56 9.89 -5.87
N ALA A 167 -0.67 9.39 -6.07
CA ALA A 167 -1.16 8.21 -5.36
C ALA A 167 -0.32 6.95 -5.65
N SER A 168 0.14 6.80 -6.90
CA SER A 168 1.00 5.69 -7.31
C SER A 168 2.41 5.77 -6.73
N SER A 169 2.91 6.98 -6.43
CA SER A 169 4.22 7.18 -5.79
C SER A 169 4.24 6.81 -4.31
N ILE A 170 3.07 6.73 -3.66
CA ILE A 170 2.96 6.18 -2.30
C ILE A 170 3.19 4.67 -2.38
N ARG A 171 4.28 4.19 -1.79
CA ARG A 171 4.67 2.78 -1.84
C ARG A 171 4.32 2.08 -0.54
N ILE A 172 3.89 0.83 -0.66
CA ILE A 172 3.79 -0.10 0.45
C ILE A 172 4.98 -1.04 0.30
N SER A 173 5.86 -1.09 1.31
CA SER A 173 7.03 -1.96 1.24
C SER A 173 6.61 -3.41 1.39
N ASN A 174 6.94 -4.23 0.42
CA ASN A 174 6.93 -5.68 0.55
C ASN A 174 8.26 -6.12 1.20
N VAL A 175 8.40 -5.90 2.49
CA VAL A 175 9.50 -6.57 3.21
C VAL A 175 9.04 -7.99 3.44
N SER A 176 9.65 -8.95 2.71
CA SER A 176 9.46 -10.41 2.78
C SER A 176 8.35 -10.86 3.76
N SER A 177 7.44 -11.68 3.32
CA SER A 177 6.31 -12.38 3.95
C SER A 177 6.02 -12.22 5.47
N ASN A 178 6.86 -11.52 6.24
CA ASN A 178 6.75 -11.27 7.65
C ASN A 178 6.56 -9.77 7.92
N TYR A 179 5.60 -9.43 8.79
CA TYR A 179 5.39 -8.10 9.34
C TYR A 179 6.70 -7.46 9.82
N PRO A 180 6.85 -6.12 9.78
CA PRO A 180 5.84 -5.11 9.46
C PRO A 180 5.94 -4.57 8.02
N HIS A 181 4.79 -4.30 7.39
CA HIS A 181 4.73 -3.49 6.18
C HIS A 181 4.82 -2.00 6.52
N HIS A 182 5.29 -1.21 5.56
CA HIS A 182 5.43 0.23 5.76
C HIS A 182 4.84 1.00 4.59
N ILE A 183 4.19 2.13 4.88
CA ILE A 183 3.84 3.14 3.88
C ILE A 183 5.02 4.10 3.76
N ILE A 184 5.53 4.25 2.54
CA ILE A 184 6.70 5.09 2.24
C ILE A 184 6.30 6.16 1.22
N PHE A 185 6.57 7.42 1.55
CA PHE A 185 6.27 8.54 0.67
C PHE A 185 7.15 9.76 0.97
N ALA A 186 7.48 10.53 -0.08
CA ALA A 186 8.22 11.78 0.05
C ALA A 186 7.24 12.95 0.30
N ILE A 187 7.43 13.66 1.42
CA ILE A 187 6.52 14.69 1.92
C ILE A 187 7.24 16.02 2.16
N LYS A 188 6.49 17.11 2.16
CA LYS A 188 6.98 18.44 2.55
C LYS A 188 6.63 18.80 4.00
N SER A 189 5.50 18.34 4.50
CA SER A 189 4.99 18.68 5.84
C SER A 189 4.60 17.44 6.64
N LYS A 190 5.19 17.28 7.82
CA LYS A 190 4.87 16.19 8.76
C LYS A 190 3.41 16.24 9.18
N LYS A 191 2.90 17.42 9.58
CA LYS A 191 1.53 17.58 10.07
C LYS A 191 0.49 17.14 9.05
N ILE A 192 0.63 17.60 7.81
CA ILE A 192 -0.30 17.23 6.73
C ILE A 192 -0.23 15.71 6.47
N TRP A 193 0.96 15.11 6.56
CA TRP A 193 1.13 13.68 6.38
C TRP A 193 0.46 12.87 7.49
N GLU A 194 0.60 13.26 8.73
CA GLU A 194 -0.04 12.60 9.87
C GLU A 194 -1.57 12.68 9.78
N GLU A 195 -2.12 13.83 9.44
CA GLU A 195 -3.56 14.01 9.20
C GLU A 195 -4.05 13.16 8.01
N PHE A 196 -3.26 13.11 6.93
CA PHE A 196 -3.54 12.29 5.76
C PHE A 196 -3.56 10.79 6.12
N LEU A 197 -2.55 10.30 6.86
CA LEU A 197 -2.48 8.91 7.29
C LEU A 197 -3.64 8.54 8.21
N SER A 198 -3.99 9.41 9.15
CA SER A 198 -5.16 9.22 10.03
C SER A 198 -6.45 9.08 9.22
N TYR A 199 -6.63 9.90 8.20
CA TYR A 199 -7.77 9.79 7.28
C TYR A 199 -7.75 8.46 6.50
N ILE A 200 -6.59 8.03 6.00
CA ILE A 200 -6.44 6.76 5.28
C ILE A 200 -6.77 5.57 6.18
N GLU A 201 -6.28 5.55 7.41
CA GLU A 201 -6.57 4.50 8.40
C GLU A 201 -8.08 4.36 8.65
N VAL A 202 -8.74 5.48 8.98
CA VAL A 202 -10.18 5.48 9.23
C VAL A 202 -10.97 5.05 8.00
N SER A 203 -10.60 5.54 6.82
CA SER A 203 -11.29 5.23 5.57
C SER A 203 -11.11 3.76 5.17
N ALA A 204 -9.91 3.19 5.33
CA ALA A 204 -9.64 1.79 5.04
C ALA A 204 -10.42 0.86 5.98
N ASN A 205 -10.40 1.13 7.28
CA ASN A 205 -11.15 0.36 8.28
C ASN A 205 -12.65 0.41 8.00
N TYR A 206 -13.19 1.57 7.64
CA TYR A 206 -14.61 1.72 7.26
C TYR A 206 -14.98 0.91 6.00
N GLU A 207 -14.14 0.96 4.95
CA GLU A 207 -14.40 0.18 3.73
C GLU A 207 -14.32 -1.33 3.97
N ILE A 208 -13.41 -1.79 4.82
CA ILE A 208 -13.31 -3.20 5.21
C ILE A 208 -14.53 -3.63 6.01
N GLN A 209 -14.93 -2.82 7.01
CA GLN A 209 -16.13 -3.08 7.79
C GLN A 209 -17.37 -3.23 6.90
N LYS A 210 -17.56 -2.32 5.97
CA LYS A 210 -18.66 -2.36 4.98
C LYS A 210 -18.59 -3.60 4.10
N TYR A 211 -17.39 -3.97 3.65
CA TYR A 211 -17.18 -5.17 2.84
C TYR A 211 -17.57 -6.44 3.62
N LEU A 212 -17.07 -6.59 4.85
CA LEU A 212 -17.38 -7.74 5.70
C LEU A 212 -18.88 -7.84 6.01
N LYS A 213 -19.50 -6.70 6.31
CA LYS A 213 -20.93 -6.63 6.60
C LYS A 213 -21.77 -7.05 5.39
N ASN A 214 -21.47 -6.51 4.22
CA ASN A 214 -22.20 -6.86 2.99
C ASN A 214 -22.03 -8.34 2.64
N ASN A 215 -20.84 -8.90 2.75
CA ASN A 215 -20.59 -10.31 2.48
C ASN A 215 -21.37 -11.21 3.43
N PHE A 216 -21.40 -10.84 4.72
CA PHE A 216 -22.18 -11.59 5.69
C PHE A 216 -23.69 -11.52 5.43
N GLU A 217 -24.21 -10.35 5.11
CA GLU A 217 -25.62 -10.17 4.74
C GLU A 217 -26.01 -11.02 3.52
N LEU A 218 -25.16 -11.03 2.47
CA LEU A 218 -25.36 -11.87 1.30
C LEU A 218 -25.35 -13.36 1.64
N PHE A 219 -24.41 -13.77 2.54
CA PHE A 219 -24.36 -15.13 3.04
C PHE A 219 -25.67 -15.53 3.73
N ILE A 220 -26.21 -14.71 4.64
CA ILE A 220 -27.46 -14.97 5.34
C ILE A 220 -28.63 -15.12 4.35
N ILE A 221 -28.75 -14.18 3.41
CA ILE A 221 -29.81 -14.23 2.39
C ILE A 221 -29.73 -15.52 1.55
N ASN A 222 -28.53 -15.89 1.11
CA ASN A 222 -28.35 -17.10 0.31
C ASN A 222 -28.63 -18.36 1.14
N SER A 223 -28.17 -18.41 2.39
CA SER A 223 -28.44 -19.53 3.29
C SER A 223 -29.93 -19.74 3.55
N GLU A 224 -30.70 -18.67 3.76
CA GLU A 224 -32.14 -18.74 3.94
C GLU A 224 -32.84 -19.23 2.67
N LYS A 225 -32.47 -18.76 1.49
CA LYS A 225 -33.00 -19.22 0.21
C LYS A 225 -32.75 -20.71 -0.02
N ILE A 226 -31.51 -21.16 0.18
CA ILE A 226 -31.15 -22.55 -0.01
C ILE A 226 -31.94 -23.43 0.97
N LYS A 227 -32.07 -23.01 2.26
CA LYS A 227 -32.91 -23.70 3.24
C LYS A 227 -34.35 -23.87 2.72
N GLN A 228 -34.92 -22.84 2.14
CA GLN A 228 -36.26 -22.88 1.58
C GLN A 228 -36.33 -23.85 0.40
N TYR A 229 -35.39 -23.82 -0.54
CA TYR A 229 -35.39 -24.79 -1.66
C TYR A 229 -35.25 -26.24 -1.17
N VAL A 230 -34.46 -26.50 -0.15
CA VAL A 230 -34.35 -27.86 0.41
C VAL A 230 -35.69 -28.31 1.02
N ILE A 231 -36.39 -27.40 1.71
CA ILE A 231 -37.72 -27.71 2.28
C ILE A 231 -38.75 -27.99 1.16
N GLU A 232 -38.74 -27.20 0.09
CA GLU A 232 -39.59 -27.38 -1.08
C GLU A 232 -39.31 -28.70 -1.79
N ASP A 233 -38.05 -29.05 -2.03
CA ASP A 233 -37.61 -30.33 -2.62
C ASP A 233 -38.08 -31.52 -1.78
N ILE A 234 -37.87 -31.48 -0.43
CA ILE A 234 -38.34 -32.55 0.46
C ILE A 234 -39.86 -32.65 0.43
N THR A 235 -40.55 -31.54 0.39
CA THR A 235 -42.04 -31.52 0.32
C THR A 235 -42.54 -32.18 -0.96
N PHE A 236 -41.92 -31.83 -2.09
CA PHE A 236 -42.25 -32.47 -3.39
C PHE A 236 -41.99 -33.98 -3.38
N GLU A 237 -40.91 -34.43 -2.79
CA GLU A 237 -40.61 -35.87 -2.67
C GLU A 237 -41.62 -36.59 -1.74
N ILE A 238 -42.09 -35.95 -0.66
CA ILE A 238 -43.15 -36.48 0.19
C ILE A 238 -44.44 -36.68 -0.62
N GLU A 239 -44.82 -35.71 -1.44
CA GLU A 239 -45.98 -35.76 -2.28
C GLU A 239 -45.91 -36.87 -3.35
N ASN A 240 -44.72 -37.13 -3.90
CA ASN A 240 -44.51 -38.17 -4.91
C ASN A 240 -44.37 -39.58 -4.32
N ASN A 241 -44.18 -39.73 -3.02
CA ASN A 241 -44.02 -41.04 -2.36
C ASN A 241 -45.14 -41.34 -1.34
N LEU A 242 -46.36 -40.88 -1.64
CA LEU A 242 -47.53 -41.04 -0.76
C LEU A 242 -47.86 -42.54 -0.44
N ASP A 243 -47.54 -43.45 -1.35
CA ASP A 243 -47.82 -44.88 -1.19
C ASP A 243 -46.79 -45.62 -0.33
N ASN A 244 -45.67 -44.99 -0.01
CA ASN A 244 -44.59 -45.57 0.82
C ASN A 244 -44.50 -44.84 2.17
N GLU A 245 -45.23 -45.34 3.15
CA GLU A 245 -45.36 -44.72 4.47
C GLU A 245 -43.98 -44.59 5.20
N PHE A 246 -43.08 -45.54 5.00
CA PHE A 246 -41.75 -45.52 5.60
C PHE A 246 -40.88 -44.34 5.05
N ILE A 247 -40.85 -44.23 3.71
CA ILE A 247 -40.12 -43.14 3.05
C ILE A 247 -40.68 -41.81 3.45
N LYS A 248 -41.99 -41.69 3.51
CA LYS A 248 -42.70 -40.45 3.92
C LYS A 248 -42.28 -40.01 5.34
N ILE A 249 -42.30 -40.94 6.31
CA ILE A 249 -41.91 -40.65 7.69
C ILE A 249 -40.45 -40.13 7.78
N GLU A 250 -39.53 -40.76 7.03
CA GLU A 250 -38.12 -40.32 7.03
C GLU A 250 -37.96 -38.94 6.38
N LEU A 251 -38.62 -38.66 5.28
CA LEU A 251 -38.65 -37.34 4.64
C LEU A 251 -39.24 -36.26 5.55
N GLU A 252 -40.32 -36.56 6.27
CA GLU A 252 -40.90 -35.64 7.26
C GLU A 252 -39.96 -35.35 8.42
N LYS A 253 -39.19 -36.32 8.89
CA LYS A 253 -38.17 -36.13 9.89
C LYS A 253 -37.03 -35.24 9.37
N MET A 254 -36.60 -35.46 8.11
CA MET A 254 -35.61 -34.63 7.48
C MET A 254 -36.08 -33.19 7.34
N LYS A 255 -37.33 -32.97 6.87
CA LYS A 255 -37.95 -31.65 6.76
C LYS A 255 -37.92 -30.92 8.10
N ARG A 256 -38.38 -31.56 9.18
CA ARG A 256 -38.32 -30.97 10.53
C ARG A 256 -36.92 -30.61 10.95
N ARG A 257 -35.88 -31.44 10.72
CA ARG A 257 -34.51 -31.13 11.03
C ARG A 257 -34.02 -29.88 10.31
N VAL A 258 -34.33 -29.71 9.02
CA VAL A 258 -34.01 -28.54 8.24
C VAL A 258 -34.73 -27.30 8.78
N GLU A 259 -36.06 -27.41 9.06
CA GLU A 259 -36.85 -26.32 9.61
C GLU A 259 -36.35 -25.85 10.99
N GLU A 260 -36.03 -26.79 11.86
CA GLU A 260 -35.57 -26.53 13.23
C GLU A 260 -34.13 -26.07 13.31
N ASN A 261 -33.35 -26.16 12.24
CA ASN A 261 -31.96 -25.73 12.23
C ASN A 261 -31.86 -24.21 12.48
N LYS A 262 -31.21 -23.86 13.59
CA LYS A 262 -31.00 -22.47 14.06
C LYS A 262 -29.58 -21.97 13.84
N ASP A 263 -28.73 -22.72 13.16
CA ASP A 263 -27.31 -22.40 13.05
C ASP A 263 -27.06 -21.06 12.38
N VAL A 264 -27.76 -20.75 11.26
CA VAL A 264 -27.69 -19.45 10.61
C VAL A 264 -28.13 -18.32 11.54
N LYS A 265 -29.22 -18.51 12.33
CA LYS A 265 -29.68 -17.51 13.29
C LYS A 265 -28.66 -17.27 14.40
N ARG A 266 -28.00 -18.31 14.90
CA ARG A 266 -26.96 -18.19 15.92
C ARG A 266 -25.72 -17.49 15.37
N LEU A 267 -25.30 -17.83 14.14
CA LEU A 267 -24.19 -17.15 13.48
C LEU A 267 -24.49 -15.66 13.27
N LYS A 268 -25.71 -15.35 12.83
CA LYS A 268 -26.20 -13.96 12.70
C LYS A 268 -26.09 -13.21 14.02
N TYR A 269 -26.56 -13.79 15.11
CA TYR A 269 -26.47 -13.18 16.44
C TYR A 269 -25.02 -12.92 16.86
N LEU A 270 -24.11 -13.86 16.63
CA LEU A 270 -22.68 -13.70 16.97
C LEU A 270 -22.02 -12.61 16.11
N PHE A 271 -22.40 -12.52 14.84
CA PHE A 271 -21.91 -11.47 13.94
C PHE A 271 -22.42 -10.09 14.35
N GLU A 272 -23.71 -9.96 14.65
CA GLU A 272 -24.33 -8.71 15.08
C GLU A 272 -23.75 -8.18 16.40
N ASN A 273 -23.23 -9.06 17.27
CA ASN A 273 -22.54 -8.70 18.49
C ASN A 273 -21.02 -8.57 18.33
N SER A 274 -20.49 -8.71 17.11
CA SER A 274 -19.07 -8.54 16.83
C SER A 274 -18.71 -7.06 16.58
N PRO A 275 -17.43 -6.68 16.72
CA PRO A 275 -16.97 -5.33 16.39
C PRO A 275 -17.26 -4.89 14.97
N ILE A 276 -17.51 -5.82 14.03
CA ILE A 276 -17.84 -5.50 12.63
C ILE A 276 -19.15 -4.71 12.52
N VAL A 277 -20.13 -5.01 13.35
CA VAL A 277 -21.41 -4.29 13.33
C VAL A 277 -21.32 -3.01 14.14
N ASN A 278 -20.52 -3.00 15.20
CA ASN A 278 -20.32 -1.81 16.02
C ASN A 278 -19.24 -0.91 15.40
N SER A 279 -19.66 0.11 14.66
CA SER A 279 -18.78 1.02 13.92
C SER A 279 -17.72 1.74 14.77
N ASN A 280 -17.97 1.95 16.05
CA ASN A 280 -17.06 2.68 16.91
C ASN A 280 -15.82 1.85 17.33
N ASN A 281 -15.90 0.53 17.21
CA ASN A 281 -14.88 -0.38 17.73
C ASN A 281 -14.21 -1.23 16.64
N PHE A 282 -14.64 -1.11 15.36
CA PHE A 282 -14.04 -1.91 14.31
C PHE A 282 -12.68 -1.37 13.86
N ILE A 283 -11.67 -2.21 13.93
CA ILE A 283 -10.31 -1.95 13.47
C ILE A 283 -9.81 -3.22 12.78
N ALA A 284 -9.39 -3.11 11.53
CA ALA A 284 -8.72 -4.19 10.78
C ALA A 284 -7.20 -4.12 10.92
N ALA A 285 -6.65 -2.90 10.89
CA ALA A 285 -5.24 -2.62 11.13
C ALA A 285 -5.08 -1.15 11.55
N ARG A 286 -3.91 -0.81 12.09
CA ARG A 286 -3.54 0.55 12.53
C ARG A 286 -2.29 1.03 11.81
N LEU A 287 -2.15 2.33 11.65
CA LEU A 287 -0.93 2.97 11.21
C LEU A 287 -0.17 3.51 12.43
N ASN A 288 1.08 3.14 12.57
CA ASN A 288 1.91 3.62 13.67
C ASN A 288 2.40 5.05 13.40
N ILE A 289 1.44 5.98 13.35
CA ILE A 289 1.68 7.39 13.02
C ILE A 289 2.69 8.05 13.98
N PRO A 290 2.60 7.85 15.32
CA PRO A 290 3.53 8.46 16.27
C PRO A 290 4.99 8.03 16.08
N LEU A 291 5.22 6.81 15.58
CA LEU A 291 6.57 6.28 15.33
C LEU A 291 6.99 6.39 13.86
N THR A 292 6.34 7.24 13.07
CA THR A 292 6.76 7.51 11.69
C THR A 292 8.17 8.07 11.67
N THR A 293 9.05 7.39 10.93
CA THR A 293 10.43 7.87 10.73
C THR A 293 10.49 8.81 9.53
N TYR A 294 11.25 9.88 9.68
CA TYR A 294 11.46 10.89 8.64
C TYR A 294 12.94 10.97 8.31
N LYS A 295 13.31 10.64 7.07
CA LYS A 295 14.66 10.86 6.56
C LYS A 295 14.62 12.00 5.56
N SER A 296 15.57 12.93 5.67
CA SER A 296 15.73 13.94 4.62
C SER A 296 16.20 13.23 3.34
N GLU A 297 15.41 13.27 2.27
CA GLU A 297 15.86 12.92 0.92
C GLU A 297 16.70 14.06 0.30
N GLY A 298 17.26 14.91 1.11
CA GLY A 298 18.26 15.81 0.60
C GLY A 298 19.45 15.00 0.12
N VAL A 299 19.82 15.10 -1.15
CA VAL A 299 21.23 15.23 -1.49
C VAL A 299 21.83 16.03 -0.35
N GLU A 300 22.76 15.46 0.44
CA GLU A 300 23.46 16.21 1.50
C GLU A 300 23.80 17.57 0.90
N SER A 301 23.01 18.57 1.30
CA SER A 301 23.16 19.87 0.65
C SER A 301 24.57 20.27 0.97
N ILE A 302 25.46 20.21 -0.04
CA ILE A 302 26.87 20.59 0.11
C ILE A 302 26.87 21.81 1.00
N SER A 303 27.50 21.72 2.18
CA SER A 303 27.46 22.80 3.16
C SER A 303 27.91 24.09 2.48
N MET A 304 27.42 25.23 2.92
CA MET A 304 27.82 26.53 2.35
C MET A 304 29.35 26.65 2.29
N GLN A 305 30.05 26.16 3.31
CA GLN A 305 31.51 26.11 3.39
C GLN A 305 32.13 25.26 2.27
N LYS A 306 31.56 24.04 2.01
CA LYS A 306 32.04 23.17 0.92
C LYS A 306 31.78 23.81 -0.44
N THR A 307 30.63 24.50 -0.62
CA THR A 307 30.32 25.22 -1.87
C THR A 307 31.31 26.35 -2.12
N ILE A 308 31.60 27.15 -1.10
CA ILE A 308 32.59 28.23 -1.20
C ILE A 308 33.98 27.65 -1.56
N PHE A 309 34.44 26.62 -0.84
CA PHE A 309 35.72 25.98 -1.11
C PHE A 309 35.83 25.42 -2.53
N LEU A 310 34.77 24.72 -2.99
CA LEU A 310 34.75 24.14 -4.34
C LEU A 310 34.73 25.22 -5.43
N SER A 311 34.01 26.34 -5.20
CA SER A 311 33.94 27.46 -6.11
C SER A 311 35.27 28.19 -6.23
N ILE A 312 36.02 28.35 -5.12
CA ILE A 312 37.36 28.94 -5.11
C ILE A 312 38.31 28.04 -5.91
N LEU A 313 38.32 26.74 -5.66
CA LEU A 313 39.17 25.77 -6.35
C LEU A 313 38.88 25.73 -7.84
N LEU A 314 37.61 25.68 -8.23
CA LEU A 314 37.21 25.74 -9.63
C LEU A 314 37.58 27.06 -10.29
N GLY A 315 37.38 28.19 -9.61
CA GLY A 315 37.75 29.52 -10.11
C GLY A 315 39.26 29.66 -10.31
N LEU A 316 40.08 29.08 -9.42
CA LEU A 316 41.51 29.07 -9.55
C LEU A 316 41.96 28.26 -10.79
N VAL A 317 41.43 27.06 -10.98
CA VAL A 317 41.74 26.23 -12.17
C VAL A 317 41.34 26.95 -13.45
N LEU A 318 40.13 27.48 -13.53
CA LEU A 318 39.65 28.22 -14.71
C LEU A 318 40.46 29.49 -14.94
N GLY A 319 40.83 30.21 -13.90
CA GLY A 319 41.67 31.39 -13.98
C GLY A 319 43.06 31.13 -14.55
N ILE A 320 43.70 30.03 -14.12
CA ILE A 320 45.01 29.61 -14.64
C ILE A 320 44.88 29.23 -16.13
N ILE A 321 43.90 28.43 -16.47
CA ILE A 321 43.67 28.01 -17.86
C ILE A 321 43.40 29.21 -18.76
N TYR A 322 42.59 30.18 -18.34
CA TYR A 322 42.30 31.39 -19.10
C TYR A 322 43.59 32.21 -19.40
N VAL A 323 44.41 32.43 -18.33
CA VAL A 323 45.63 33.22 -18.45
C VAL A 323 46.66 32.54 -19.38
N LEU A 324 46.77 31.21 -19.31
CA LEU A 324 47.65 30.44 -20.18
C LEU A 324 47.23 30.51 -21.66
N ILE A 325 45.93 30.40 -21.94
CA ILE A 325 45.35 30.51 -23.28
C ILE A 325 45.58 31.93 -23.82
N GLU A 326 45.28 32.98 -23.04
CA GLU A 326 45.50 34.37 -23.42
C GLU A 326 46.96 34.65 -23.76
N SER A 327 47.90 34.12 -22.92
CA SER A 327 49.35 34.26 -23.16
C SER A 327 49.79 33.59 -24.46
N LYS A 328 49.28 32.39 -24.78
CA LYS A 328 49.58 31.70 -26.03
C LYS A 328 49.02 32.45 -27.26
N ILE A 329 47.77 32.92 -27.19
CA ILE A 329 47.19 33.71 -28.29
C ILE A 329 47.97 34.97 -28.54
N LYS A 330 48.38 35.70 -27.53
CA LYS A 330 49.23 36.91 -27.66
C LYS A 330 50.64 36.63 -28.25
N LYS A 331 51.17 35.42 -28.02
CA LYS A 331 52.45 35.00 -28.65
C LYS A 331 52.31 34.61 -30.13
N ILE A 332 51.09 34.20 -30.57
CA ILE A 332 50.81 33.83 -31.94
C ILE A 332 50.50 35.07 -32.77
N LEU A 333 49.92 36.11 -32.15
CA LEU A 333 49.56 37.36 -32.86
C LEU A 333 50.66 38.42 -32.89
N LYS A 334 51.80 38.17 -32.30
CA LYS A 334 53.03 38.93 -32.43
C LYS A 334 54.03 38.23 -33.37
#